data_c3ae98a69e0bc0193660348edd2abe7d
#
_entry.id   c3ae98a69e0bc0193660348edd2abe7d
#
_cell.length_a   1.000
_cell.length_b   1.000
_cell.length_c   1.000
_cell.angle_alpha   90.00
_cell.angle_beta   90.00
_cell.angle_gamma   90.00
#
_symmetry.space_group_name_H-M   'P 1'
#
loop_
_entity.id
_entity.type
_entity.pdbx_description
1 polymer ?
#
loop_
_entity_poly.entity_id
_entity_poly.type
_entity_poly.pdbx_seq_one_letter_code
_entity_poly.pdbx_strand_id
1 'polypeptide(L)'
;MKRRVWAAASAAMMATTAFGAQAVLADKYPNGQVKLFNWGEYIDEDLIDEFEDEYGIEVIYDTFDTNEAMYPRVEADPSLYDVICPSDYMIEKMIQNDVLQEIDWDQITNKEN
;
A
#
# COMPACT_ATOMS: atom_id res chain seq x y z
N MET A 1 -59.60 16.78 10.72
CA MET A 1 -58.27 17.22 10.29
C MET A 1 -57.32 16.02 10.32
N LYS A 2 -56.94 15.48 9.18
CA LYS A 2 -56.05 14.35 9.03
C LYS A 2 -54.63 14.88 8.88
N ARG A 3 -53.73 14.67 9.84
CA ARG A 3 -52.28 14.88 9.70
C ARG A 3 -51.61 13.60 9.32
N ARG A 4 -51.03 13.63 8.16
CA ARG A 4 -50.16 12.60 7.57
C ARG A 4 -48.87 12.48 8.36
N VAL A 5 -48.54 11.28 8.81
CA VAL A 5 -47.20 10.91 9.26
C VAL A 5 -46.57 10.10 8.14
N TRP A 6 -45.72 10.74 7.36
CA TRP A 6 -44.79 10.10 6.45
C TRP A 6 -43.41 10.59 6.83
N ALA A 7 -42.56 9.72 7.14
CA ALA A 7 -41.12 9.70 6.98
C ALA A 7 -40.42 9.11 8.20
N ALA A 8 -39.98 7.88 8.10
CA ALA A 8 -38.75 7.39 8.71
C ALA A 8 -38.59 5.87 8.39
N ALA A 9 -38.21 5.56 7.19
CA ALA A 9 -37.75 4.21 6.88
C ALA A 9 -36.90 4.25 5.58
N SER A 10 -35.73 4.85 5.60
CA SER A 10 -34.77 4.71 4.50
C SER A 10 -33.37 5.20 4.88
N ALA A 11 -32.82 4.80 6.03
CA ALA A 11 -31.44 5.16 6.37
C ALA A 11 -30.67 4.04 7.11
N ALA A 12 -31.04 2.78 6.91
CA ALA A 12 -30.40 1.67 7.64
C ALA A 12 -29.86 0.55 6.73
N MET A 13 -29.52 0.83 5.46
CA MET A 13 -29.11 -0.23 4.52
C MET A 13 -27.81 -0.01 3.77
N MET A 14 -26.93 0.90 4.18
CA MET A 14 -25.62 1.10 3.53
C MET A 14 -24.40 0.91 4.45
N ALA A 15 -24.56 0.49 5.68
CA ALA A 15 -23.43 0.34 6.61
C ALA A 15 -22.92 -1.12 6.75
N THR A 16 -23.59 -2.11 6.17
CA THR A 16 -23.25 -3.52 6.41
C THR A 16 -22.29 -4.14 5.41
N THR A 17 -22.07 -3.55 4.23
CA THR A 17 -21.18 -4.12 3.21
C THR A 17 -19.70 -3.74 3.42
N ALA A 18 -19.41 -2.57 3.98
CA ALA A 18 -18.04 -2.14 4.23
C ALA A 18 -17.38 -2.91 5.40
N PHE A 19 -18.14 -3.25 6.42
CA PHE A 19 -17.63 -4.02 7.57
C PHE A 19 -17.28 -5.47 7.22
N GLY A 20 -18.02 -6.09 6.30
CA GLY A 20 -17.77 -7.46 5.85
C GLY A 20 -16.48 -7.58 5.03
N ALA A 21 -16.19 -6.60 4.16
CA ALA A 21 -15.01 -6.62 3.33
C ALA A 21 -13.71 -6.41 4.14
N GLN A 22 -13.73 -5.51 5.13
CA GLN A 22 -12.58 -5.30 6.01
C GLN A 22 -12.30 -6.52 6.92
N ALA A 23 -13.34 -7.19 7.40
CA ALA A 23 -13.16 -8.41 8.21
C ALA A 23 -12.56 -9.55 7.37
N VAL A 24 -12.99 -9.74 6.12
CA VAL A 24 -12.44 -10.76 5.21
C VAL A 24 -10.98 -10.48 4.87
N LEU A 25 -10.60 -9.23 4.63
CA LEU A 25 -9.20 -8.85 4.37
C LEU A 25 -8.32 -9.03 5.61
N ALA A 26 -8.81 -8.70 6.79
CA ALA A 26 -8.09 -8.93 8.05
C ALA A 26 -7.87 -10.42 8.35
N ASP A 27 -8.80 -11.29 7.95
CA ASP A 27 -8.64 -12.74 8.07
C ASP A 27 -7.62 -13.30 7.04
N LYS A 28 -7.58 -12.74 5.82
CA LYS A 28 -6.62 -13.15 4.80
C LYS A 28 -5.20 -12.64 5.09
N TYR A 29 -5.08 -11.40 5.55
CA TYR A 29 -3.81 -10.72 5.81
C TYR A 29 -3.68 -10.29 7.27
N PRO A 30 -3.49 -11.25 8.21
CA PRO A 30 -3.47 -10.97 9.65
C PRO A 30 -2.29 -10.09 10.09
N ASN A 31 -1.24 -10.01 9.27
CA ASN A 31 -0.01 -9.28 9.59
C ASN A 31 0.05 -7.88 8.93
N GLY A 32 -1.06 -7.43 8.33
CA GLY A 32 -1.19 -6.09 7.78
C GLY A 32 -0.88 -5.99 6.29
N GLN A 33 -0.37 -4.84 5.87
CA GLN A 33 -0.08 -4.54 4.46
C GLN A 33 1.27 -3.84 4.28
N VAL A 34 1.85 -3.99 3.10
CA VAL A 34 3.02 -3.25 2.63
C VAL A 34 2.73 -2.62 1.26
N LYS A 35 3.11 -1.37 1.08
CA LYS A 35 2.91 -0.60 -0.16
C LYS A 35 4.23 -0.54 -0.91
N LEU A 36 4.30 -1.30 -2.01
CA LEU A 36 5.47 -1.41 -2.87
C LEU A 36 5.29 -0.60 -4.15
N PHE A 37 6.24 0.27 -4.46
CA PHE A 37 6.26 1.06 -5.68
C PHE A 37 7.50 0.74 -6.51
N ASN A 38 7.31 0.10 -7.65
CA ASN A 38 8.37 -0.50 -8.45
C ASN A 38 8.22 -0.16 -9.93
N TRP A 39 9.23 -0.51 -10.72
CA TRP A 39 9.15 -0.48 -12.17
C TRP A 39 8.11 -1.47 -12.69
N GLY A 40 7.43 -1.11 -13.76
CA GLY A 40 6.63 -2.06 -14.51
C GLY A 40 7.50 -3.24 -14.99
N GLU A 41 7.01 -4.45 -14.93
CA GLU A 41 7.72 -5.66 -15.41
C GLU A 41 9.05 -6.01 -14.69
N TYR A 42 9.30 -5.48 -13.48
CA TYR A 42 10.52 -5.79 -12.72
C TYR A 42 10.38 -6.99 -11.80
N ILE A 43 9.16 -7.40 -11.48
CA ILE A 43 8.88 -8.52 -10.60
C ILE A 43 7.89 -9.46 -11.29
N ASP A 44 8.07 -10.74 -11.07
CA ASP A 44 7.03 -11.73 -11.38
C ASP A 44 5.91 -11.60 -10.34
N GLU A 45 4.70 -11.29 -10.80
CA GLU A 45 3.58 -11.06 -9.88
C GLU A 45 3.18 -12.32 -9.09
N ASP A 46 3.51 -13.51 -9.59
CA ASP A 46 3.31 -14.75 -8.83
C ASP A 46 4.12 -14.77 -7.53
N LEU A 47 5.28 -14.05 -7.48
CA LEU A 47 6.08 -13.89 -6.26
C LEU A 47 5.39 -13.02 -5.20
N ILE A 48 4.53 -12.08 -5.63
CA ILE A 48 3.72 -11.28 -4.73
C ILE A 48 2.71 -12.18 -4.02
N ASP A 49 2.02 -13.03 -4.78
CA ASP A 49 1.06 -13.98 -4.22
C ASP A 49 1.75 -14.97 -3.24
N GLU A 50 2.93 -15.48 -3.60
CA GLU A 50 3.72 -16.35 -2.70
C GLU A 50 4.12 -15.64 -1.40
N PHE A 51 4.56 -14.38 -1.49
CA PHE A 51 4.89 -13.57 -0.32
C PHE A 51 3.68 -13.34 0.58
N GLU A 52 2.54 -12.98 -0.01
CA GLU A 52 1.29 -12.77 0.73
C GLU A 52 0.85 -14.04 1.47
N ASP A 53 0.94 -15.19 0.79
CA ASP A 53 0.55 -16.49 1.36
C ASP A 53 1.53 -16.95 2.47
N GLU A 54 2.84 -16.68 2.31
CA GLU A 54 3.84 -17.06 3.30
C GLU A 54 3.80 -16.18 4.55
N TYR A 55 3.66 -14.86 4.37
CA TYR A 55 3.79 -13.90 5.46
C TYR A 55 2.46 -13.37 6.00
N GLY A 56 1.34 -13.59 5.31
CA GLY A 56 0.04 -13.06 5.69
C GLY A 56 0.00 -11.52 5.68
N ILE A 57 0.76 -10.92 4.76
CA ILE A 57 0.87 -9.48 4.55
C ILE A 57 0.32 -9.16 3.16
N GLU A 58 -0.65 -8.25 3.07
CA GLU A 58 -1.14 -7.75 1.79
C GLU A 58 -0.09 -6.86 1.11
N VAL A 59 0.21 -7.11 -0.16
CA VAL A 59 1.09 -6.25 -0.95
C VAL A 59 0.26 -5.32 -1.85
N ILE A 60 0.24 -4.05 -1.50
CA ILE A 60 -0.32 -3.01 -2.36
C ILE A 60 0.75 -2.64 -3.39
N TYR A 61 0.65 -3.24 -4.57
CA TYR A 61 1.64 -3.10 -5.63
C TYR A 61 1.25 -2.01 -6.62
N ASP A 62 2.11 -1.01 -6.78
CA ASP A 62 1.96 0.08 -7.75
C ASP A 62 3.23 0.19 -8.59
N THR A 63 3.11 0.67 -9.82
CA THR A 63 4.22 0.73 -10.77
C THR A 63 4.43 2.11 -11.34
N PHE A 64 5.65 2.37 -11.83
CA PHE A 64 6.03 3.57 -12.56
C PHE A 64 6.91 3.23 -13.76
N ASP A 65 6.91 4.10 -14.75
CA ASP A 65 7.68 3.94 -15.98
C ASP A 65 8.97 4.76 -15.99
N THR A 66 9.02 5.86 -15.22
CA THR A 66 10.19 6.74 -15.12
C THR A 66 10.36 7.26 -13.69
N ASN A 67 11.63 7.53 -13.31
CA ASN A 67 11.92 8.17 -12.02
C ASN A 67 11.28 9.55 -11.91
N GLU A 68 11.18 10.28 -13.02
CA GLU A 68 10.60 11.62 -13.09
C GLU A 68 9.08 11.60 -12.87
N ALA A 69 8.39 10.51 -13.22
CA ALA A 69 6.97 10.32 -12.91
C ALA A 69 6.76 9.84 -11.47
N MET A 70 7.67 9.02 -10.94
CA MET A 70 7.62 8.47 -9.59
C MET A 70 7.90 9.54 -8.52
N TYR A 71 9.00 10.29 -8.68
CA TYR A 71 9.52 11.18 -7.63
C TYR A 71 8.51 12.22 -7.13
N PRO A 72 7.77 12.95 -7.98
CA PRO A 72 6.78 13.93 -7.50
C PRO A 72 5.66 13.33 -6.63
N ARG A 73 5.31 12.07 -6.87
CA ARG A 73 4.29 11.37 -6.06
C ARG A 73 4.82 11.08 -4.65
N VAL A 74 6.06 10.63 -4.55
CA VAL A 74 6.71 10.35 -3.26
C VAL A 74 7.06 11.65 -2.52
N GLU A 75 7.52 12.69 -3.23
CA GLU A 75 7.83 13.99 -2.64
C GLU A 75 6.57 14.67 -2.07
N ALA A 76 5.44 14.55 -2.75
CA ALA A 76 4.17 15.12 -2.30
C ALA A 76 3.65 14.46 -1.01
N ASP A 77 3.84 13.15 -0.87
CA ASP A 77 3.48 12.40 0.33
C ASP A 77 4.43 11.22 0.54
N PRO A 78 5.50 11.40 1.32
CA PRO A 78 6.48 10.33 1.62
C PRO A 78 5.87 9.13 2.37
N SER A 79 4.70 9.27 2.96
CA SER A 79 3.99 8.17 3.66
C SER A 79 3.17 7.28 2.72
N LEU A 80 3.12 7.63 1.42
CA LEU A 80 2.29 6.94 0.45
C LEU A 80 2.77 5.50 0.16
N TYR A 81 4.08 5.27 0.26
CA TYR A 81 4.71 3.99 0.02
C TYR A 81 5.65 3.59 1.15
N ASP A 82 5.76 2.28 1.40
CA ASP A 82 6.67 1.72 2.40
C ASP A 82 8.02 1.36 1.76
N VAL A 83 7.98 0.84 0.53
CA VAL A 83 9.16 0.44 -0.24
C VAL A 83 9.07 0.97 -1.67
N ILE A 84 10.16 1.55 -2.15
CA ILE A 84 10.29 2.03 -3.53
C ILE A 84 11.60 1.52 -4.14
N CYS A 85 11.63 1.34 -5.45
CA CYS A 85 12.79 0.84 -6.19
C CYS A 85 13.24 1.83 -7.28
N PRO A 86 13.82 2.99 -6.94
CA PRO A 86 14.29 3.97 -7.92
C PRO A 86 15.68 3.62 -8.48
N SER A 87 16.10 4.34 -9.53
CA SER A 87 17.48 4.29 -9.98
C SER A 87 18.41 5.03 -9.02
N ASP A 88 19.70 4.71 -9.06
CA ASP A 88 20.75 5.23 -8.17
C ASP A 88 20.79 6.77 -8.12
N TYR A 89 20.78 7.45 -9.28
CA TYR A 89 20.78 8.92 -9.32
C TYR A 89 19.55 9.54 -8.66
N MET A 90 18.42 8.86 -8.71
CA MET A 90 17.19 9.32 -8.05
C MET A 90 17.27 9.07 -6.55
N ILE A 91 17.86 7.96 -6.10
CA ILE A 91 18.14 7.72 -4.68
C ILE A 91 18.99 8.84 -4.09
N GLU A 92 20.07 9.24 -4.78
CA GLU A 92 20.90 10.35 -4.33
C GLU A 92 20.08 11.65 -4.14
N LYS A 93 19.24 11.98 -5.12
CA LYS A 93 18.33 13.14 -5.03
C LYS A 93 17.35 13.01 -3.86
N MET A 94 16.79 11.82 -3.63
CA MET A 94 15.82 11.57 -2.56
C MET A 94 16.47 11.67 -1.18
N ILE A 95 17.72 11.23 -1.03
CA ILE A 95 18.50 11.40 0.20
C ILE A 95 18.74 12.89 0.47
N GLN A 96 19.14 13.67 -0.54
CA GLN A 96 19.38 15.12 -0.41
C GLN A 96 18.12 15.90 -0.01
N ASN A 97 16.95 15.39 -0.31
CA ASN A 97 15.64 15.99 0.00
C ASN A 97 14.94 15.36 1.23
N ASP A 98 15.64 14.52 1.98
CA ASP A 98 15.13 13.87 3.21
C ASP A 98 13.80 13.11 3.03
N VAL A 99 13.58 12.49 1.88
CA VAL A 99 12.36 11.70 1.59
C VAL A 99 12.50 10.20 1.86
N LEU A 100 13.71 9.75 2.18
CA LEU A 100 14.01 8.36 2.51
C LEU A 100 14.34 8.19 3.99
N GLN A 101 13.98 7.03 4.55
CA GLN A 101 14.38 6.61 5.88
C GLN A 101 15.67 5.80 5.81
N GLU A 102 16.48 5.89 6.86
CA GLU A 102 17.65 5.04 7.03
C GLU A 102 17.23 3.57 7.20
N ILE A 103 17.94 2.67 6.54
CA ILE A 103 17.69 1.23 6.64
C ILE A 103 18.36 0.71 7.93
N ASP A 104 17.57 0.05 8.77
CA ASP A 104 18.09 -0.70 9.92
C ASP A 104 18.64 -2.05 9.43
N TRP A 105 19.94 -2.07 9.17
CA TRP A 105 20.64 -3.25 8.69
C TRP A 105 20.64 -4.44 9.66
N ASP A 106 20.40 -4.21 10.93
CA ASP A 106 20.33 -5.29 11.93
C ASP A 106 19.05 -6.12 11.79
N GLN A 107 18.02 -5.55 11.17
CA GLN A 107 16.78 -6.25 10.85
C GLN A 107 16.86 -7.09 9.58
N ILE A 108 17.89 -6.89 8.74
CA ILE A 108 18.06 -7.60 7.47
C ILE A 108 19.01 -8.78 7.67
N THR A 109 18.44 -9.98 7.78
CA THR A 109 19.21 -11.21 8.06
C THR A 109 19.94 -11.78 6.84
N ASN A 110 19.49 -11.46 5.61
CA ASN A 110 20.01 -12.02 4.35
C ASN A 110 20.93 -11.05 3.59
N LYS A 111 21.54 -10.09 4.29
CA LYS A 111 22.38 -9.05 3.66
C LYS A 111 23.71 -9.53 3.07
N GLU A 112 24.09 -10.78 3.34
CA GLU A 112 25.35 -11.39 2.87
C GLU A 112 25.19 -12.35 1.69
N ASN A 113 23.98 -12.44 1.09
CA ASN A 113 23.71 -13.31 -0.05
C ASN A 113 23.91 -12.59 -1.39
#